data_fd1023a31e8c6153722f4514808bc4d4
#
_entry.id   fd1023a31e8c6153722f4514808bc4d4
#
_cell.length_a   1.000
_cell.length_b   1.000
_cell.length_c   1.000
_cell.angle_alpha   90.00
_cell.angle_beta   90.00
_cell.angle_gamma   90.00
#
_symmetry.space_group_name_H-M   'P 1'
#
loop_
_entity.id
_entity.type
_entity.pdbx_description
1 polymer ?
#
loop_
_entity_poly.entity_id
_entity_poly.type
_entity_poly.pdbx_seq_one_letter_code
_entity_poly.pdbx_strand_id
1 'polypeptide(L)'
;MQCLFALSEAQRSRRCGEKHMSETVTGYIDHVIFRNEDNGYTVMVLKGTKKEEELTCVGSFPAITQGASIEATGVYIHHPVYGKQFQISSFTEKMPEDTYGIERYLGSGAIRGIGAALAARIVQKFGDDTLRIVEEEPERLAEVKGISEKKAREIAAQVSEKAEMRKVMIFLQKYGISLNLGAKIYQKYKESVYTILQENPYRLAEDISGVGFKIADEIAARVGIHADSDYRIRSGMLYTLLQASGEGHTYLPREQLFTRCARLLGVDESYMEKHLMDMVIDRKLVLKE
;
A
#
# COMPACT_ATOMS: atom_id res chain seq x y z
N MET A 1 -46.81 -8.55 11.77
CA MET A 1 -46.48 -7.52 10.75
C MET A 1 -45.10 -7.87 10.21
N GLN A 2 -45.08 -8.66 9.11
CA GLN A 2 -43.85 -9.16 8.50
C GLN A 2 -43.36 -8.10 7.51
N CYS A 3 -42.16 -7.56 7.73
CA CYS A 3 -41.46 -6.77 6.72
C CYS A 3 -40.57 -7.71 5.91
N LEU A 4 -41.02 -8.01 4.68
CA LEU A 4 -40.20 -8.62 3.64
C LEU A 4 -39.28 -7.54 3.06
N PHE A 5 -37.98 -7.65 3.30
CA PHE A 5 -36.98 -6.90 2.54
C PHE A 5 -36.80 -7.55 1.18
N ALA A 6 -37.28 -6.90 0.14
CA ALA A 6 -36.98 -7.26 -1.24
C ALA A 6 -35.51 -6.91 -1.54
N LEU A 7 -34.67 -7.91 -1.78
CA LEU A 7 -33.33 -7.73 -2.31
C LEU A 7 -33.43 -7.11 -3.70
N SER A 8 -32.68 -6.02 -3.93
CA SER A 8 -32.64 -5.34 -5.22
C SER A 8 -32.16 -6.27 -6.34
N GLU A 9 -32.65 -6.06 -7.56
CA GLU A 9 -32.29 -6.86 -8.75
C GLU A 9 -30.78 -6.90 -9.02
N ALA A 10 -30.00 -5.96 -8.53
CA ALA A 10 -28.56 -5.95 -8.60
C ALA A 10 -27.87 -7.10 -7.84
N GLN A 11 -28.56 -7.75 -6.89
CA GLN A 11 -28.03 -8.91 -6.17
C GLN A 11 -28.42 -10.26 -6.80
N ARG A 12 -29.39 -10.29 -7.70
CA ARG A 12 -29.79 -11.51 -8.44
C ARG A 12 -28.91 -11.79 -9.66
N SER A 13 -28.22 -10.82 -10.22
CA SER A 13 -27.34 -10.97 -11.39
C SER A 13 -26.01 -11.69 -11.10
N ARG A 14 -25.69 -12.01 -9.83
CA ARG A 14 -24.44 -12.68 -9.47
C ARG A 14 -24.45 -14.22 -9.64
N ARG A 15 -25.41 -14.81 -10.31
CA ARG A 15 -25.53 -16.27 -10.50
C ARG A 15 -25.59 -16.73 -11.97
N CYS A 16 -25.05 -15.95 -12.89
CA CYS A 16 -24.82 -16.48 -14.23
C CYS A 16 -23.32 -16.41 -14.52
N GLY A 17 -22.68 -17.59 -14.62
CA GLY A 17 -21.23 -17.74 -14.73
C GLY A 17 -20.71 -17.36 -16.11
N GLU A 18 -20.64 -16.10 -16.44
CA GLU A 18 -19.72 -15.63 -17.45
C GLU A 18 -18.33 -15.52 -16.80
N LYS A 19 -17.44 -16.43 -17.17
CA LYS A 19 -16.00 -16.30 -16.95
C LYS A 19 -15.55 -15.06 -17.72
N HIS A 20 -15.62 -13.89 -17.11
CA HIS A 20 -14.90 -12.72 -17.62
C HIS A 20 -13.41 -13.06 -17.56
N MET A 21 -12.80 -13.35 -18.71
CA MET A 21 -11.36 -13.52 -18.79
C MET A 21 -10.75 -12.18 -18.40
N SER A 22 -9.85 -12.20 -17.42
CA SER A 22 -9.08 -11.01 -17.06
C SER A 22 -8.19 -10.62 -18.25
N GLU A 23 -8.26 -9.38 -18.64
CA GLU A 23 -7.43 -8.80 -19.69
C GLU A 23 -6.36 -7.92 -19.07
N THR A 24 -5.25 -7.75 -19.77
CA THR A 24 -4.17 -6.85 -19.36
C THR A 24 -4.11 -5.68 -20.34
N VAL A 25 -4.11 -4.48 -19.79
CA VAL A 25 -4.00 -3.23 -20.56
C VAL A 25 -2.79 -2.45 -20.08
N THR A 26 -2.07 -1.81 -20.99
CA THR A 26 -0.91 -0.97 -20.68
C THR A 26 -1.17 0.43 -21.23
N GLY A 27 -0.87 1.43 -20.43
CA GLY A 27 -1.04 2.83 -20.84
C GLY A 27 -0.56 3.82 -19.78
N TYR A 28 -0.66 5.09 -20.13
CA TYR A 28 -0.32 6.20 -19.23
C TYR A 28 -1.58 6.75 -18.58
N ILE A 29 -1.51 7.09 -17.32
CA ILE A 29 -2.58 7.79 -16.61
C ILE A 29 -2.62 9.22 -17.13
N ASP A 30 -3.63 9.52 -17.94
CA ASP A 30 -3.76 10.86 -18.52
C ASP A 30 -4.26 11.85 -17.47
N HIS A 31 -5.38 11.56 -16.86
CA HIS A 31 -5.92 12.33 -15.73
C HIS A 31 -6.83 11.50 -14.83
N VAL A 32 -6.97 11.97 -13.59
CA VAL A 32 -7.88 11.41 -12.60
C VAL A 32 -9.18 12.22 -12.64
N ILE A 33 -10.30 11.54 -12.93
CA ILE A 33 -11.64 12.15 -12.96
C ILE A 33 -12.18 12.30 -11.55
N PHE A 34 -12.02 11.25 -10.72
CA PHE A 34 -12.52 11.22 -9.36
C PHE A 34 -11.60 10.36 -8.48
N ARG A 35 -11.39 10.78 -7.24
CA ARG A 35 -10.68 10.01 -6.23
C ARG A 35 -11.34 10.19 -4.87
N ASN A 36 -11.57 9.08 -4.19
CA ASN A 36 -11.97 9.06 -2.79
C ASN A 36 -10.71 8.77 -1.95
N GLU A 37 -10.32 9.73 -1.13
CA GLU A 37 -9.08 9.62 -0.33
C GLU A 37 -9.18 8.61 0.82
N ASP A 38 -10.40 8.31 1.31
CA ASP A 38 -10.59 7.41 2.45
C ASP A 38 -10.34 5.94 2.06
N ASN A 39 -10.79 5.53 0.87
CA ASN A 39 -10.73 4.13 0.42
C ASN A 39 -9.87 3.94 -0.84
N GLY A 40 -9.30 5.01 -1.38
CA GLY A 40 -8.46 4.99 -2.58
C GLY A 40 -9.22 4.69 -3.88
N TYR A 41 -10.56 4.62 -3.87
CA TYR A 41 -11.34 4.40 -5.08
C TYR A 41 -11.13 5.55 -6.07
N THR A 42 -10.74 5.21 -7.28
CA THR A 42 -10.35 6.17 -8.29
C THR A 42 -11.00 5.84 -9.63
N VAL A 43 -11.47 6.86 -10.31
CA VAL A 43 -11.88 6.84 -11.72
C VAL A 43 -10.86 7.66 -12.50
N MET A 44 -10.22 7.07 -13.48
CA MET A 44 -9.15 7.69 -14.26
C MET A 44 -9.23 7.33 -15.73
N VAL A 45 -8.57 8.11 -16.56
CA VAL A 45 -8.41 7.84 -18.00
C VAL A 45 -7.00 7.35 -18.25
N LEU A 46 -6.88 6.17 -18.86
CA LEU A 46 -5.64 5.67 -19.44
C LEU A 46 -5.62 5.99 -20.92
N LYS A 47 -4.45 6.44 -21.39
CA LYS A 47 -4.13 6.56 -22.81
C LYS A 47 -3.12 5.49 -23.18
N GLY A 48 -3.43 4.74 -24.23
CA GLY A 48 -2.52 3.76 -24.79
C GLY A 48 -1.30 4.44 -25.45
N THR A 49 -0.29 3.66 -25.76
CA THR A 49 0.88 4.11 -26.55
C THR A 49 0.50 4.57 -27.96
N LYS A 50 -0.62 4.12 -28.49
CA LYS A 50 -1.21 4.59 -29.75
C LYS A 50 -2.17 5.76 -29.44
N LYS A 51 -1.97 6.87 -30.12
CA LYS A 51 -2.57 8.20 -29.86
C LYS A 51 -4.10 8.30 -29.72
N GLU A 52 -4.89 7.28 -29.94
CA GLU A 52 -6.36 7.37 -30.10
C GLU A 52 -7.17 6.50 -29.12
N GLU A 53 -6.55 5.71 -28.23
CA GLU A 53 -7.30 4.85 -27.33
C GLU A 53 -7.33 5.43 -25.92
N GLU A 54 -8.45 6.09 -25.60
CA GLU A 54 -8.77 6.49 -24.22
C GLU A 54 -9.61 5.41 -23.56
N LEU A 55 -9.17 4.95 -22.40
CA LEU A 55 -9.86 3.92 -21.62
C LEU A 55 -10.20 4.44 -20.22
N THR A 56 -11.49 4.54 -19.92
CA THR A 56 -11.91 4.87 -18.55
C THR A 56 -11.71 3.65 -17.66
N CYS A 57 -10.89 3.82 -16.63
CA CYS A 57 -10.54 2.79 -15.67
C CYS A 57 -11.08 3.13 -14.29
N VAL A 58 -11.49 2.10 -13.54
CA VAL A 58 -12.00 2.21 -12.17
C VAL A 58 -11.33 1.17 -11.28
N GLY A 59 -11.03 1.53 -10.05
CA GLY A 59 -10.41 0.62 -9.08
C GLY A 59 -10.04 1.33 -7.79
N SER A 60 -9.47 0.59 -6.85
CA SER A 60 -8.91 1.17 -5.63
C SER A 60 -7.38 1.20 -5.71
N PHE A 61 -6.82 2.38 -5.57
CA PHE A 61 -5.39 2.62 -5.72
C PHE A 61 -4.86 3.39 -4.50
N PRO A 62 -3.80 2.91 -3.85
CA PRO A 62 -3.23 3.57 -2.65
C PRO A 62 -2.55 4.89 -2.99
N ALA A 63 -1.90 4.93 -4.12
CA ALA A 63 -1.30 6.11 -4.69
C ALA A 63 -1.34 6.01 -6.22
N ILE A 64 -1.74 7.09 -6.86
CA ILE A 64 -1.73 7.23 -8.31
C ILE A 64 -1.03 8.53 -8.65
N THR A 65 -0.11 8.44 -9.60
CA THR A 65 0.55 9.60 -10.17
C THR A 65 0.08 9.80 -11.61
N GLN A 66 -0.51 10.94 -11.88
CA GLN A 66 -0.83 11.34 -13.26
C GLN A 66 0.46 11.31 -14.12
N GLY A 67 0.36 10.80 -15.34
CA GLY A 67 1.52 10.60 -16.21
C GLY A 67 2.30 9.30 -15.97
N ALA A 68 2.03 8.55 -14.90
CA ALA A 68 2.66 7.26 -14.70
C ALA A 68 2.21 6.24 -15.74
N SER A 69 3.14 5.39 -16.19
CA SER A 69 2.84 4.22 -17.01
C SER A 69 2.42 3.07 -16.12
N ILE A 70 1.29 2.44 -16.44
CA ILE A 70 0.81 1.27 -15.70
C ILE A 70 0.49 0.11 -16.64
N GLU A 71 0.75 -1.09 -16.15
CA GLU A 71 0.20 -2.32 -16.67
C GLU A 71 -0.87 -2.78 -15.70
N ALA A 72 -2.11 -2.85 -16.15
CA ALA A 72 -3.27 -3.11 -15.31
C ALA A 72 -4.01 -4.36 -15.81
N THR A 73 -4.33 -5.26 -14.88
CA THR A 73 -5.14 -6.45 -15.15
C THR A 73 -6.53 -6.25 -14.56
N GLY A 74 -7.56 -6.58 -15.35
CA GLY A 74 -8.92 -6.34 -14.93
C GLY A 74 -9.94 -6.93 -15.90
N VAL A 75 -11.16 -6.45 -15.81
CA VAL A 75 -12.28 -6.86 -16.66
C VAL A 75 -13.04 -5.65 -17.17
N TYR A 76 -13.57 -5.74 -18.38
CA TYR A 76 -14.49 -4.73 -18.87
C TYR A 76 -15.85 -4.88 -18.21
N ILE A 77 -16.37 -3.77 -17.71
CA ILE A 77 -17.70 -3.66 -17.13
C ILE A 77 -18.52 -2.62 -17.89
N HIS A 78 -19.83 -2.73 -17.85
CA HIS A 78 -20.73 -1.72 -18.40
C HIS A 78 -21.47 -1.00 -17.29
N HIS A 79 -21.14 0.29 -17.11
CA HIS A 79 -21.81 1.12 -16.13
C HIS A 79 -23.08 1.73 -16.75
N PRO A 80 -24.25 1.70 -16.08
CA PRO A 80 -25.51 2.16 -16.67
C PRO A 80 -25.51 3.61 -17.17
N VAL A 81 -24.73 4.48 -16.50
CA VAL A 81 -24.65 5.91 -16.82
C VAL A 81 -23.40 6.28 -17.61
N TYR A 82 -22.25 5.64 -17.28
CA TYR A 82 -20.94 6.05 -17.81
C TYR A 82 -20.42 5.12 -18.91
N GLY A 83 -21.20 4.10 -19.33
CA GLY A 83 -20.84 3.23 -20.41
C GLY A 83 -19.75 2.21 -20.09
N LYS A 84 -18.94 1.86 -21.09
CA LYS A 84 -17.87 0.86 -20.96
C LYS A 84 -16.72 1.39 -20.12
N GLN A 85 -16.36 0.65 -19.07
CA GLN A 85 -15.24 0.95 -18.17
C GLN A 85 -14.38 -0.31 -17.99
N PHE A 86 -13.12 -0.13 -17.62
CA PHE A 86 -12.21 -1.22 -17.26
C PHE A 86 -12.02 -1.23 -15.74
N GLN A 87 -12.55 -2.28 -15.10
CA GLN A 87 -12.40 -2.45 -13.66
C GLN A 87 -11.07 -3.15 -13.37
N ILE A 88 -10.13 -2.40 -12.80
CA ILE A 88 -8.80 -2.89 -12.47
C ILE A 88 -8.86 -3.70 -11.17
N SER A 89 -8.34 -4.92 -11.22
CA SER A 89 -8.17 -5.81 -10.06
C SER A 89 -6.74 -5.76 -9.49
N SER A 90 -5.76 -5.60 -10.37
CA SER A 90 -4.35 -5.42 -9.99
C SER A 90 -3.63 -4.55 -11.02
N PHE A 91 -2.58 -3.86 -10.59
CA PHE A 91 -1.76 -3.06 -11.49
C PHE A 91 -0.30 -3.05 -11.02
N THR A 92 0.59 -2.79 -11.97
CA THR A 92 2.01 -2.55 -11.72
C THR A 92 2.39 -1.24 -12.40
N GLU A 93 2.97 -0.33 -11.66
CA GLU A 93 3.53 0.90 -12.22
C GLU A 93 4.84 0.55 -12.92
N LYS A 94 4.94 0.88 -14.21
CA LYS A 94 6.16 0.71 -15.01
C LYS A 94 6.83 2.06 -15.19
N MET A 95 8.16 2.04 -15.16
CA MET A 95 8.90 3.21 -15.63
C MET A 95 8.71 3.35 -17.13
N PRO A 96 8.51 4.57 -17.64
CA PRO A 96 8.47 4.78 -19.08
C PRO A 96 9.82 4.43 -19.71
N GLU A 97 9.77 3.70 -20.83
CA GLU A 97 10.95 3.23 -21.54
C GLU A 97 11.31 4.13 -22.73
N ASP A 98 10.38 4.96 -23.18
CA ASP A 98 10.57 5.88 -24.30
C ASP A 98 10.61 7.36 -23.86
N THR A 99 11.25 8.19 -24.66
CA THR A 99 11.40 9.64 -24.41
C THR A 99 10.06 10.35 -24.23
N TYR A 100 9.02 9.95 -24.95
CA TYR A 100 7.69 10.54 -24.85
C TYR A 100 7.04 10.22 -23.47
N GLY A 101 7.14 8.98 -23.03
CA GLY A 101 6.67 8.58 -21.71
C GLY A 101 7.45 9.24 -20.59
N ILE A 102 8.77 9.35 -20.72
CA ILE A 102 9.64 10.05 -19.76
C ILE A 102 9.24 11.53 -19.65
N GLU A 103 9.01 12.22 -20.77
CA GLU A 103 8.57 13.60 -20.77
C GLU A 103 7.24 13.78 -20.05
N ARG A 104 6.27 12.92 -20.35
CA ARG A 104 4.95 12.94 -19.69
C ARG A 104 5.05 12.66 -18.19
N TYR A 105 5.82 11.66 -17.80
CA TYR A 105 6.05 11.32 -16.40
C TYR A 105 6.65 12.48 -15.62
N LEU A 106 7.70 13.10 -16.13
CA LEU A 106 8.34 14.24 -15.49
C LEU A 106 7.42 15.48 -15.47
N GLY A 107 6.67 15.71 -16.55
CA GLY A 107 5.82 16.90 -16.73
C GLY A 107 4.44 16.81 -16.10
N SER A 108 4.04 15.66 -15.58
CA SER A 108 2.70 15.39 -15.03
C SER A 108 2.40 16.07 -13.69
N GLY A 109 3.41 16.68 -13.05
CA GLY A 109 3.31 17.14 -11.66
C GLY A 109 3.69 16.07 -10.63
N ALA A 110 4.04 14.87 -11.07
CA ALA A 110 4.57 13.79 -10.23
C ALA A 110 5.81 14.20 -9.44
N ILE A 111 6.62 15.09 -10.04
CA ILE A 111 7.81 15.66 -9.43
C ILE A 111 7.60 17.16 -9.27
N ARG A 112 7.55 17.60 -8.03
CA ARG A 112 7.34 19.03 -7.72
C ARG A 112 8.45 19.88 -8.35
N GLY A 113 8.04 20.94 -9.04
CA GLY A 113 8.97 21.86 -9.67
C GLY A 113 9.35 21.50 -11.12
N ILE A 114 8.86 20.39 -11.66
CA ILE A 114 8.95 20.09 -13.10
C ILE A 114 7.56 20.21 -13.70
N GLY A 115 7.36 21.21 -14.55
CA GLY A 115 6.18 21.29 -15.41
C GLY A 115 6.51 20.80 -16.83
N ALA A 116 5.50 20.67 -17.69
CA ALA A 116 5.64 20.12 -19.04
C ALA A 116 6.78 20.77 -19.86
N ALA A 117 6.87 22.11 -19.84
CA ALA A 117 7.92 22.83 -20.58
C ALA A 117 9.35 22.56 -20.06
N LEU A 118 9.51 22.23 -18.77
CA LEU A 118 10.80 21.87 -18.21
C LEU A 118 11.11 20.40 -18.48
N ALA A 119 10.13 19.52 -18.37
CA ALA A 119 10.24 18.12 -18.75
C ALA A 119 10.71 17.96 -20.20
N ALA A 120 10.06 18.65 -21.13
CA ALA A 120 10.47 18.65 -22.55
C ALA A 120 11.94 19.05 -22.72
N ARG A 121 12.42 20.10 -22.02
CA ARG A 121 13.82 20.52 -22.09
C ARG A 121 14.80 19.52 -21.50
N ILE A 122 14.42 18.85 -20.42
CA ILE A 122 15.23 17.79 -19.80
C ILE A 122 15.38 16.64 -20.79
N VAL A 123 14.26 16.13 -21.31
CA VAL A 123 14.26 15.02 -22.26
C VAL A 123 14.94 15.37 -23.57
N GLN A 124 14.74 16.59 -24.07
CA GLN A 124 15.46 17.07 -25.25
C GLN A 124 17.00 17.07 -25.06
N LYS A 125 17.46 17.37 -23.85
CA LYS A 125 18.91 17.40 -23.54
C LYS A 125 19.49 16.00 -23.37
N PHE A 126 18.78 15.10 -22.69
CA PHE A 126 19.32 13.82 -22.21
C PHE A 126 18.71 12.59 -22.90
N GLY A 127 17.60 12.74 -23.65
CA GLY A 127 16.96 11.64 -24.37
C GLY A 127 16.58 10.48 -23.46
N ASP A 128 16.89 9.27 -23.89
CA ASP A 128 16.60 8.01 -23.15
C ASP A 128 17.39 7.90 -21.84
N ASP A 129 18.53 8.59 -21.72
CA ASP A 129 19.33 8.64 -20.49
C ASP A 129 18.72 9.50 -19.38
N THR A 130 17.61 10.17 -19.62
CA THR A 130 17.03 11.15 -18.69
C THR A 130 16.79 10.56 -17.30
N LEU A 131 16.17 9.37 -17.20
CA LEU A 131 15.88 8.77 -15.91
C LEU A 131 17.16 8.32 -15.17
N ARG A 132 18.11 7.77 -15.91
CA ARG A 132 19.42 7.40 -15.37
C ARG A 132 20.15 8.62 -14.80
N ILE A 133 20.16 9.73 -15.55
CA ILE A 133 20.80 10.98 -15.11
C ILE A 133 20.11 11.54 -13.87
N VAL A 134 18.78 11.50 -13.80
CA VAL A 134 18.05 11.96 -12.62
C VAL A 134 18.40 11.12 -11.37
N GLU A 135 18.61 9.82 -11.53
CA GLU A 135 18.91 8.90 -10.43
C GLU A 135 20.40 8.88 -10.05
N GLU A 136 21.30 8.82 -11.02
CA GLU A 136 22.72 8.56 -10.81
C GLU A 136 23.61 9.82 -10.90
N GLU A 137 23.23 10.80 -11.71
CA GLU A 137 24.03 12.00 -12.01
C GLU A 137 23.16 13.29 -11.90
N PRO A 138 22.44 13.50 -10.78
CA PRO A 138 21.42 14.56 -10.68
C PRO A 138 21.99 15.98 -10.83
N GLU A 139 23.26 16.18 -10.55
CA GLU A 139 23.94 17.46 -10.74
C GLU A 139 23.91 17.92 -12.21
N ARG A 140 23.91 16.98 -13.15
CA ARG A 140 23.83 17.29 -14.58
C ARG A 140 22.50 17.92 -15.00
N LEU A 141 21.45 17.76 -14.21
CA LEU A 141 20.19 18.48 -14.46
C LEU A 141 20.39 20.00 -14.46
N ALA A 142 21.41 20.50 -13.76
CA ALA A 142 21.76 21.93 -13.78
C ALA A 142 22.26 22.43 -15.14
N GLU A 143 22.65 21.52 -16.06
CA GLU A 143 22.97 21.89 -17.46
C GLU A 143 21.72 22.34 -18.23
N VAL A 144 20.51 22.04 -17.72
CA VAL A 144 19.26 22.44 -18.37
C VAL A 144 18.84 23.84 -17.94
N LYS A 145 18.61 24.72 -18.90
CA LYS A 145 18.19 26.10 -18.61
C LYS A 145 16.91 26.12 -17.75
N GLY A 146 17.04 26.72 -16.56
CA GLY A 146 15.94 26.86 -15.58
C GLY A 146 15.99 25.84 -14.43
N ILE A 147 17.07 25.05 -14.34
CA ILE A 147 17.36 24.19 -13.21
C ILE A 147 18.64 24.69 -12.53
N SER A 148 18.55 25.05 -11.26
CA SER A 148 19.71 25.30 -10.39
C SER A 148 20.19 23.99 -9.76
N GLU A 149 21.42 23.95 -9.26
CA GLU A 149 21.94 22.78 -8.52
C GLU A 149 21.04 22.38 -7.35
N LYS A 150 20.50 23.35 -6.61
CA LYS A 150 19.55 23.09 -5.53
C LYS A 150 18.31 22.36 -6.05
N LYS A 151 17.74 22.86 -7.15
CA LYS A 151 16.56 22.25 -7.76
C LYS A 151 16.86 20.87 -8.34
N ALA A 152 18.04 20.67 -8.90
CA ALA A 152 18.49 19.35 -9.37
C ALA A 152 18.49 18.31 -8.22
N ARG A 153 19.05 18.66 -7.07
CA ARG A 153 19.03 17.80 -5.88
C ARG A 153 17.62 17.53 -5.34
N GLU A 154 16.74 18.54 -5.35
CA GLU A 154 15.33 18.37 -4.92
C GLU A 154 14.57 17.43 -5.86
N ILE A 155 14.83 17.47 -7.16
CA ILE A 155 14.24 16.57 -8.15
C ILE A 155 14.73 15.14 -7.92
N ALA A 156 16.05 14.95 -7.81
CA ALA A 156 16.65 13.65 -7.55
C ALA A 156 16.13 12.99 -6.28
N ALA A 157 16.02 13.73 -5.19
CA ALA A 157 15.48 13.24 -3.93
C ALA A 157 14.04 12.73 -4.09
N GLN A 158 13.19 13.41 -4.84
CA GLN A 158 11.81 12.98 -5.09
C GLN A 158 11.74 11.71 -5.95
N VAL A 159 12.59 11.60 -6.98
CA VAL A 159 12.64 10.39 -7.84
C VAL A 159 13.14 9.20 -7.04
N SER A 160 14.20 9.37 -6.26
CA SER A 160 14.74 8.33 -5.38
C SER A 160 13.69 7.86 -4.34
N GLU A 161 12.99 8.79 -3.68
CA GLU A 161 11.93 8.44 -2.71
C GLU A 161 10.82 7.60 -3.37
N LYS A 162 10.42 7.94 -4.60
CA LYS A 162 9.42 7.17 -5.34
C LYS A 162 9.92 5.78 -5.74
N ALA A 163 11.17 5.67 -6.16
CA ALA A 163 11.78 4.39 -6.50
C ALA A 163 11.86 3.46 -5.28
N GLU A 164 12.27 4.00 -4.11
CA GLU A 164 12.27 3.26 -2.85
C GLU A 164 10.87 2.84 -2.41
N MET A 165 9.89 3.74 -2.46
CA MET A 165 8.49 3.38 -2.18
C MET A 165 8.04 2.20 -3.02
N ARG A 166 8.34 2.20 -4.32
CA ARG A 166 7.98 1.11 -5.23
C ARG A 166 8.63 -0.22 -4.82
N LYS A 167 9.93 -0.22 -4.49
CA LYS A 167 10.65 -1.41 -4.01
C LYS A 167 10.01 -1.97 -2.74
N VAL A 168 9.71 -1.10 -1.76
CA VAL A 168 9.04 -1.49 -0.52
C VAL A 168 7.65 -2.06 -0.80
N MET A 169 6.87 -1.45 -1.70
CA MET A 169 5.54 -1.95 -2.04
C MET A 169 5.60 -3.35 -2.67
N ILE A 170 6.54 -3.59 -3.60
CA ILE A 170 6.75 -4.92 -4.18
C ILE A 170 7.16 -5.94 -3.09
N PHE A 171 8.02 -5.54 -2.17
CA PHE A 171 8.41 -6.38 -1.04
C PHE A 171 7.23 -6.74 -0.15
N LEU A 172 6.39 -5.76 0.22
CA LEU A 172 5.21 -5.97 1.06
C LEU A 172 4.17 -6.88 0.39
N GLN A 173 3.99 -6.77 -0.93
CA GLN A 173 3.08 -7.63 -1.68
C GLN A 173 3.46 -9.11 -1.61
N LYS A 174 4.75 -9.47 -1.53
CA LYS A 174 5.20 -10.86 -1.36
C LYS A 174 4.63 -11.50 -0.10
N TYR A 175 4.38 -10.70 0.93
CA TYR A 175 3.78 -11.13 2.19
C TYR A 175 2.25 -10.95 2.23
N GLY A 176 1.63 -10.66 1.07
CA GLY A 176 0.18 -10.51 0.96
C GLY A 176 -0.36 -9.25 1.62
N ILE A 177 0.49 -8.25 1.84
CA ILE A 177 0.08 -6.94 2.38
C ILE A 177 -0.57 -6.15 1.24
N SER A 178 -1.79 -5.67 1.46
CA SER A 178 -2.50 -4.86 0.48
C SER A 178 -1.79 -3.54 0.21
N LEU A 179 -1.97 -2.99 -0.98
CA LEU A 179 -1.36 -1.72 -1.37
C LEU A 179 -1.71 -0.57 -0.40
N ASN A 180 -2.97 -0.49 0.05
CA ASN A 180 -3.40 0.54 1.00
C ASN A 180 -2.68 0.42 2.35
N LEU A 181 -2.55 -0.80 2.86
CA LEU A 181 -1.81 -1.04 4.10
C LEU A 181 -0.31 -0.80 3.89
N GLY A 182 0.24 -1.24 2.75
CA GLY A 182 1.64 -1.00 2.38
C GLY A 182 1.98 0.48 2.33
N ALA A 183 1.10 1.33 1.78
CA ALA A 183 1.30 2.78 1.76
C ALA A 183 1.39 3.37 3.17
N LYS A 184 0.51 2.96 4.09
CA LYS A 184 0.55 3.38 5.51
C LYS A 184 1.84 2.93 6.20
N ILE A 185 2.26 1.67 5.97
CA ILE A 185 3.50 1.11 6.49
C ILE A 185 4.70 1.94 5.98
N TYR A 186 4.76 2.21 4.69
CA TYR A 186 5.83 3.00 4.10
C TYR A 186 5.86 4.44 4.63
N GLN A 187 4.72 5.10 4.77
CA GLN A 187 4.65 6.44 5.34
C GLN A 187 5.23 6.49 6.76
N LYS A 188 4.98 5.45 7.57
CA LYS A 188 5.45 5.40 8.96
C LYS A 188 6.93 5.05 9.08
N TYR A 189 7.40 4.07 8.33
CA TYR A 189 8.70 3.44 8.56
C TYR A 189 9.73 3.68 7.47
N LYS A 190 9.31 4.12 6.28
CA LYS A 190 10.18 4.29 5.11
C LYS A 190 10.98 3.00 4.85
N GLU A 191 12.29 3.09 4.70
CA GLU A 191 13.19 1.97 4.46
C GLU A 191 13.31 1.01 5.65
N SER A 192 13.03 1.48 6.87
CA SER A 192 13.06 0.62 8.07
C SER A 192 12.02 -0.51 8.04
N VAL A 193 11.10 -0.50 7.07
CA VAL A 193 10.10 -1.56 6.86
C VAL A 193 10.74 -2.94 6.77
N TYR A 194 11.86 -3.07 6.07
CA TYR A 194 12.55 -4.35 5.90
C TYR A 194 12.96 -4.94 7.25
N THR A 195 13.61 -4.14 8.07
CA THR A 195 14.08 -4.54 9.41
C THR A 195 12.90 -4.84 10.33
N ILE A 196 11.87 -3.98 10.34
CA ILE A 196 10.70 -4.16 11.20
C ILE A 196 9.96 -5.45 10.88
N LEU A 197 9.75 -5.78 9.62
CA LEU A 197 9.08 -7.01 9.25
C LEU A 197 9.91 -8.26 9.60
N GLN A 198 11.23 -8.19 9.48
CA GLN A 198 12.11 -9.32 9.79
C GLN A 198 12.31 -9.53 11.29
N GLU A 199 12.40 -8.46 12.07
CA GLU A 199 12.69 -8.54 13.50
C GLU A 199 11.43 -8.59 14.36
N ASN A 200 10.50 -7.66 14.14
CA ASN A 200 9.29 -7.52 14.95
C ASN A 200 8.10 -6.96 14.18
N PRO A 201 7.40 -7.77 13.38
CA PRO A 201 6.22 -7.34 12.63
C PRO A 201 5.03 -6.91 13.51
N TYR A 202 5.02 -7.26 14.81
CA TYR A 202 3.95 -6.86 15.73
C TYR A 202 3.95 -5.37 16.04
N ARG A 203 5.05 -4.66 15.76
CA ARG A 203 5.08 -3.20 15.79
C ARG A 203 4.05 -2.55 14.85
N LEU A 204 3.68 -3.25 13.78
CA LEU A 204 2.61 -2.78 12.90
C LEU A 204 1.29 -2.60 13.63
N ALA A 205 0.99 -3.48 14.59
CA ALA A 205 -0.24 -3.39 15.40
C ALA A 205 -0.18 -2.28 16.46
N GLU A 206 1.02 -1.91 16.92
CA GLU A 206 1.23 -0.82 17.86
C GLU A 206 1.19 0.56 17.17
N ASP A 207 1.75 0.65 15.97
CA ASP A 207 2.08 1.93 15.32
C ASP A 207 1.11 2.34 14.20
N ILE A 208 0.32 1.41 13.64
CA ILE A 208 -0.50 1.68 12.45
C ILE A 208 -1.99 1.47 12.74
N SER A 209 -2.74 2.54 12.67
CA SER A 209 -4.20 2.48 12.83
C SER A 209 -4.85 1.55 11.80
N GLY A 210 -5.68 0.64 12.29
CA GLY A 210 -6.37 -0.37 11.46
C GLY A 210 -5.60 -1.68 11.30
N VAL A 211 -4.39 -1.80 11.88
CA VAL A 211 -3.66 -3.06 11.98
C VAL A 211 -3.82 -3.59 13.41
N GLY A 212 -4.60 -4.64 13.57
CA GLY A 212 -4.70 -5.36 14.85
C GLY A 212 -3.72 -6.52 14.93
N PHE A 213 -3.64 -7.13 16.14
CA PHE A 213 -2.79 -8.32 16.38
C PHE A 213 -2.96 -9.41 15.32
N LYS A 214 -4.18 -9.74 14.92
CA LYS A 214 -4.44 -10.82 13.94
C LYS A 214 -3.77 -10.56 12.59
N ILE A 215 -3.84 -9.33 12.09
CA ILE A 215 -3.20 -8.94 10.83
C ILE A 215 -1.68 -9.01 10.96
N ALA A 216 -1.13 -8.51 12.08
CA ALA A 216 0.29 -8.57 12.35
C ALA A 216 0.77 -10.02 12.50
N ASP A 217 -0.01 -10.90 13.12
CA ASP A 217 0.30 -12.33 13.31
C ASP A 217 0.30 -13.09 11.97
N GLU A 218 -0.66 -12.80 11.08
CA GLU A 218 -0.67 -13.35 9.73
C GLU A 218 0.57 -12.91 8.91
N ILE A 219 0.96 -11.65 9.03
CA ILE A 219 2.17 -11.12 8.38
C ILE A 219 3.41 -11.79 8.97
N ALA A 220 3.49 -11.90 10.31
CA ALA A 220 4.59 -12.54 11.01
C ALA A 220 4.78 -14.00 10.58
N ALA A 221 3.70 -14.76 10.47
CA ALA A 221 3.73 -16.13 9.98
C ALA A 221 4.26 -16.24 8.56
N ARG A 222 3.87 -15.32 7.66
CA ARG A 222 4.35 -15.30 6.26
C ARG A 222 5.82 -14.87 6.14
N VAL A 223 6.29 -14.02 7.02
CA VAL A 223 7.71 -13.61 7.11
C VAL A 223 8.58 -14.73 7.72
N GLY A 224 7.98 -15.68 8.43
CA GLY A 224 8.68 -16.81 9.05
C GLY A 224 9.05 -16.59 10.52
N ILE A 225 8.34 -15.70 11.21
CA ILE A 225 8.52 -15.52 12.66
C ILE A 225 8.01 -16.77 13.38
N HIS A 226 8.81 -17.28 14.32
CA HIS A 226 8.46 -18.46 15.11
C HIS A 226 7.21 -18.24 15.97
N ALA A 227 6.43 -19.32 16.13
CA ALA A 227 5.17 -19.29 16.89
C ALA A 227 5.34 -18.96 18.37
N ASP A 228 6.50 -19.24 18.95
CA ASP A 228 6.90 -18.98 20.33
C ASP A 228 7.77 -17.74 20.51
N SER A 229 7.83 -16.87 19.51
CA SER A 229 8.62 -15.65 19.58
C SER A 229 8.15 -14.74 20.70
N ASP A 230 9.11 -14.15 21.42
CA ASP A 230 8.85 -13.21 22.53
C ASP A 230 7.92 -12.07 22.13
N TYR A 231 8.11 -11.51 20.94
CA TYR A 231 7.26 -10.44 20.41
C TYR A 231 5.82 -10.90 20.17
N ARG A 232 5.64 -12.13 19.67
CA ARG A 232 4.32 -12.71 19.45
C ARG A 232 3.56 -12.88 20.76
N ILE A 233 4.22 -13.45 21.76
CA ILE A 233 3.61 -13.71 23.06
C ILE A 233 3.22 -12.40 23.73
N ARG A 234 4.12 -11.42 23.80
CA ARG A 234 3.85 -10.10 24.38
C ARG A 234 2.70 -9.38 23.69
N SER A 235 2.70 -9.34 22.36
CA SER A 235 1.65 -8.71 21.59
C SER A 235 0.30 -9.43 21.74
N GLY A 236 0.30 -10.77 21.80
CA GLY A 236 -0.88 -11.59 22.08
C GLY A 236 -1.48 -11.34 23.46
N MET A 237 -0.64 -11.17 24.49
CA MET A 237 -1.08 -10.82 25.83
C MET A 237 -1.77 -9.45 25.88
N LEU A 238 -1.18 -8.43 25.26
CA LEU A 238 -1.80 -7.11 25.14
C LEU A 238 -3.14 -7.17 24.40
N TYR A 239 -3.18 -7.90 23.31
CA TYR A 239 -4.41 -8.08 22.54
C TYR A 239 -5.50 -8.79 23.34
N THR A 240 -5.16 -9.81 24.12
CA THR A 240 -6.10 -10.51 24.98
C THR A 240 -6.70 -9.60 26.07
N LEU A 241 -5.86 -8.74 26.68
CA LEU A 241 -6.33 -7.75 27.65
C LEU A 241 -7.22 -6.69 26.98
N LEU A 242 -6.87 -6.26 25.77
CA LEU A 242 -7.67 -5.30 25.00
C LEU A 242 -9.05 -5.90 24.65
N GLN A 243 -9.11 -7.17 24.25
CA GLN A 243 -10.38 -7.87 24.02
C GLN A 243 -11.24 -7.95 25.29
N ALA A 244 -10.63 -8.33 26.41
CA ALA A 244 -11.33 -8.38 27.70
C ALA A 244 -11.86 -7.00 28.11
N SER A 245 -11.13 -5.92 27.83
CA SER A 245 -11.60 -4.55 28.04
C SER A 245 -12.83 -4.24 27.19
N GLY A 246 -12.85 -4.69 25.94
CA GLY A 246 -14.04 -4.59 25.06
C GLY A 246 -15.25 -5.41 25.57
N GLU A 247 -15.01 -6.48 26.32
CA GLU A 247 -16.04 -7.29 27.00
C GLU A 247 -16.52 -6.64 28.32
N GLY A 248 -15.96 -5.49 28.73
CA GLY A 248 -16.30 -4.77 29.95
C GLY A 248 -15.44 -5.11 31.18
N HIS A 249 -14.38 -5.90 31.01
CA HIS A 249 -13.45 -6.20 32.09
C HIS A 249 -12.44 -5.06 32.27
N THR A 250 -12.26 -4.60 33.50
CA THR A 250 -11.24 -3.59 33.83
C THR A 250 -9.90 -4.22 34.18
N TYR A 251 -9.87 -5.53 34.45
CA TYR A 251 -8.69 -6.36 34.68
C TYR A 251 -9.01 -7.80 34.34
N LEU A 252 -7.98 -8.64 34.18
CA LEU A 252 -8.11 -10.10 34.12
C LEU A 252 -7.27 -10.74 35.22
N PRO A 253 -7.80 -11.76 35.93
CA PRO A 253 -6.98 -12.64 36.76
C PRO A 253 -5.89 -13.29 35.91
N ARG A 254 -4.68 -13.45 36.50
CA ARG A 254 -3.51 -14.00 35.81
C ARG A 254 -3.80 -15.35 35.12
N GLU A 255 -4.42 -16.27 35.79
CA GLU A 255 -4.77 -17.60 35.22
C GLU A 255 -5.68 -17.45 33.98
N GLN A 256 -6.68 -16.59 34.06
CA GLN A 256 -7.57 -16.34 32.93
C GLN A 256 -6.85 -15.70 31.76
N LEU A 257 -5.92 -14.76 32.01
CA LEU A 257 -5.09 -14.18 30.97
C LEU A 257 -4.26 -15.26 30.28
N PHE A 258 -3.59 -16.11 31.02
CA PHE A 258 -2.73 -17.18 30.50
C PHE A 258 -3.53 -18.18 29.66
N THR A 259 -4.65 -18.68 30.19
CA THR A 259 -5.52 -19.62 29.46
C THR A 259 -6.07 -18.99 28.15
N ARG A 260 -6.51 -17.73 28.19
CA ARG A 260 -6.98 -17.04 26.98
C ARG A 260 -5.84 -16.84 25.97
N CYS A 261 -4.65 -16.45 26.43
CA CYS A 261 -3.47 -16.27 25.56
C CYS A 261 -3.01 -17.59 24.95
N ALA A 262 -2.88 -18.65 25.75
CA ALA A 262 -2.50 -19.98 25.27
C ALA A 262 -3.45 -20.48 24.17
N ARG A 263 -4.75 -20.28 24.34
CA ARG A 263 -5.76 -20.61 23.32
C ARG A 263 -5.63 -19.74 22.07
N LEU A 264 -5.35 -18.43 22.22
CA LEU A 264 -5.18 -17.50 21.08
C LEU A 264 -3.95 -17.84 20.27
N LEU A 265 -2.83 -18.10 20.96
CA LEU A 265 -1.52 -18.23 20.35
C LEU A 265 -1.17 -19.67 19.97
N GLY A 266 -1.88 -20.67 20.54
CA GLY A 266 -1.58 -22.09 20.36
C GLY A 266 -0.26 -22.52 20.99
N VAL A 267 0.15 -21.88 22.10
CA VAL A 267 1.39 -22.17 22.84
C VAL A 267 1.08 -22.55 24.30
N ASP A 268 2.02 -23.17 24.99
CA ASP A 268 1.88 -23.56 26.38
C ASP A 268 1.85 -22.35 27.31
N GLU A 269 1.07 -22.41 28.37
CA GLU A 269 0.93 -21.34 29.36
C GLU A 269 2.25 -20.99 30.06
N SER A 270 3.19 -21.94 30.17
CA SER A 270 4.51 -21.71 30.76
C SER A 270 5.31 -20.60 30.10
N TYR A 271 5.07 -20.33 28.82
CA TYR A 271 5.71 -19.21 28.12
C TYR A 271 5.24 -17.83 28.61
N MET A 272 4.06 -17.75 29.25
CA MET A 272 3.45 -16.46 29.60
C MET A 272 4.10 -15.79 30.80
N GLU A 273 4.57 -16.56 31.77
CA GLU A 273 5.07 -16.07 33.07
C GLU A 273 6.22 -15.08 32.91
N LYS A 274 7.26 -15.51 32.20
CA LYS A 274 8.43 -14.67 31.93
C LYS A 274 8.03 -13.35 31.26
N HIS A 275 7.18 -13.45 30.22
CA HIS A 275 6.79 -12.30 29.43
C HIS A 275 5.89 -11.33 30.20
N LEU A 276 5.03 -11.84 31.11
CA LEU A 276 4.22 -11.00 31.98
C LEU A 276 5.11 -10.11 32.85
N MET A 277 6.12 -10.70 33.50
CA MET A 277 7.05 -9.93 34.37
C MET A 277 7.85 -8.92 33.57
N ASP A 278 8.35 -9.29 32.40
CA ASP A 278 9.07 -8.35 31.51
C ASP A 278 8.18 -7.16 31.12
N MET A 279 6.90 -7.42 30.79
CA MET A 279 5.97 -6.35 30.40
C MET A 279 5.60 -5.42 31.57
N VAL A 280 5.62 -5.93 32.81
CA VAL A 280 5.45 -5.12 34.03
C VAL A 280 6.69 -4.24 34.24
N ILE A 281 7.89 -4.79 34.08
CA ILE A 281 9.15 -4.03 34.14
C ILE A 281 9.18 -2.92 33.08
N ASP A 282 8.76 -3.25 31.86
CA ASP A 282 8.66 -2.31 30.74
C ASP A 282 7.49 -1.30 30.87
N ARG A 283 6.74 -1.37 31.98
CA ARG A 283 5.55 -0.52 32.26
C ARG A 283 4.44 -0.61 31.21
N LYS A 284 4.39 -1.69 30.47
CA LYS A 284 3.29 -1.96 29.51
C LYS A 284 2.06 -2.53 30.21
N LEU A 285 2.24 -3.17 31.36
CA LEU A 285 1.19 -3.73 32.21
C LEU A 285 1.37 -3.32 33.66
N VAL A 286 0.27 -3.36 34.42
CA VAL A 286 0.26 -3.15 35.86
C VAL A 286 -0.29 -4.42 36.52
N LEU A 287 0.50 -5.01 37.42
CA LEU A 287 0.03 -6.05 38.33
C LEU A 287 -0.54 -5.39 39.58
N LYS A 288 -1.75 -5.82 39.97
CA LYS A 288 -2.33 -5.47 41.27
C LYS A 288 -2.46 -6.79 42.07
N GLU A 289 -2.00 -6.76 43.30
CA GLU A 289 -2.22 -7.79 44.29
C GLU A 289 -3.67 -7.78 44.82
#